data_ed6d274c8f66c0aedf6e4c40f1f24d51
#
_entry.id   ed6d274c8f66c0aedf6e4c40f1f24d51
#
_cell.length_a   1.000
_cell.length_b   1.000
_cell.length_c   1.000
_cell.angle_alpha   90.00
_cell.angle_beta   90.00
_cell.angle_gamma   90.00
#
_symmetry.space_group_name_H-M   'P 1'
#
loop_
_entity.id
_entity.type
_entity.pdbx_description
1 polymer ?
#
loop_
_entity_poly.entity_id
_entity_poly.type
_entity_poly.pdbx_seq_one_letter_code
_entity_poly.pdbx_strand_id
1 'polypeptide(L)'
;VLLHPNFSDEEANGVAVSFDPFYQTEGHFYLNTQVGENLITNPDAQSIPEEILLDKVRGGPFTIVRPSNQVEDGEQVLTIAHMESLRTMLQKVTSRFRNLYGKSVRDEFAIDVEFKITSEGLLSIKQARPWIF
;
A
#
# COMPACT_ATOMS: atom_id res chain seq x y z
N VAL A 1 -6.72 -1.93 30.26
CA VAL A 1 -5.87 -2.71 29.36
C VAL A 1 -5.76 -2.01 28.04
N LEU A 2 -4.59 -1.71 27.73
CA LEU A 2 -4.32 -1.17 26.44
C LEU A 2 -4.33 -2.30 25.42
N LEU A 3 -5.29 -2.25 24.54
CA LEU A 3 -5.31 -3.18 23.45
C LEU A 3 -4.41 -2.64 22.35
N HIS A 4 -3.22 -3.13 22.34
CA HIS A 4 -2.37 -2.89 21.19
C HIS A 4 -2.92 -3.63 19.99
N PRO A 5 -2.89 -3.03 18.81
CA PRO A 5 -2.94 -3.86 17.63
C PRO A 5 -1.90 -4.93 17.81
N ASN A 6 -2.32 -6.14 17.80
CA ASN A 6 -1.40 -7.24 17.97
C ASN A 6 -0.58 -7.35 16.68
N PHE A 7 0.68 -6.94 16.74
CA PHE A 7 1.55 -6.98 15.57
C PHE A 7 1.76 -8.40 15.06
N SER A 8 1.52 -9.40 15.90
CA SER A 8 1.59 -10.79 15.48
C SER A 8 0.47 -11.18 14.52
N ASP A 9 -0.59 -10.38 14.42
CA ASP A 9 -1.70 -10.62 13.50
C ASP A 9 -1.46 -10.03 12.11
N GLU A 10 -0.34 -9.36 11.90
CA GLU A 10 -0.03 -8.78 10.61
C GLU A 10 0.73 -9.77 9.73
N GLU A 11 0.12 -10.17 8.61
CA GLU A 11 0.83 -10.93 7.57
C GLU A 11 1.72 -10.02 6.74
N ALA A 12 1.30 -8.77 6.57
CA ALA A 12 2.03 -7.76 5.83
C ALA A 12 1.62 -6.38 6.32
N ASN A 13 2.47 -5.40 6.07
CA ASN A 13 2.16 -4.00 6.31
C ASN A 13 2.87 -3.15 5.26
N GLY A 14 2.33 -1.96 5.01
CA GLY A 14 2.91 -1.14 3.98
C GLY A 14 2.36 0.26 3.94
N VAL A 15 2.82 0.96 2.92
CA VAL A 15 2.41 2.33 2.61
C VAL A 15 1.89 2.35 1.18
N ALA A 16 0.78 3.04 0.98
CA ALA A 16 0.22 3.29 -0.33
C ALA A 16 0.14 4.80 -0.53
N VAL A 17 0.62 5.28 -1.65
CA VAL A 17 0.60 6.70 -1.99
C VAL A 17 -0.26 6.88 -3.23
N SER A 18 -1.08 7.92 -3.25
CA SER A 18 -2.02 8.14 -4.34
C SER A 18 -1.37 8.70 -5.62
N PHE A 19 -0.05 8.79 -5.65
CA PHE A 19 0.73 9.07 -6.85
C PHE A 19 2.08 8.37 -6.71
N ASP A 20 2.89 8.38 -7.76
CA ASP A 20 4.22 7.77 -7.72
C ASP A 20 5.30 8.82 -7.42
N PRO A 21 5.76 8.93 -6.16
CA PRO A 21 6.73 9.95 -5.78
C PRO A 21 8.18 9.60 -6.13
N PHE A 22 8.44 8.32 -6.45
CA PHE A 22 9.81 7.85 -6.63
C PHE A 22 10.22 7.80 -8.10
N TYR A 23 9.39 7.18 -8.94
CA TYR A 23 9.69 7.02 -10.36
C TYR A 23 8.99 8.06 -11.22
N GLN A 24 8.09 8.83 -10.61
CA GLN A 24 7.36 9.94 -11.22
C GLN A 24 6.60 9.54 -12.49
N THR A 25 6.06 8.33 -12.48
CA THR A 25 5.19 7.87 -13.56
C THR A 25 3.80 8.46 -13.39
N GLU A 26 3.10 8.67 -14.50
CA GLU A 26 1.74 9.16 -14.49
C GLU A 26 0.74 8.01 -14.40
N GLY A 27 -0.40 8.26 -13.74
CA GLY A 27 -1.51 7.32 -13.72
C GLY A 27 -1.31 6.12 -12.83
N HIS A 28 -0.40 6.17 -11.85
CA HIS A 28 -0.12 5.06 -10.94
C HIS A 28 -0.26 5.47 -9.49
N PHE A 29 -0.77 4.53 -8.68
CA PHE A 29 -0.56 4.52 -7.25
C PHE A 29 0.76 3.82 -6.94
N TYR A 30 1.43 4.23 -5.88
CA TYR A 30 2.66 3.59 -5.43
C TYR A 30 2.37 2.75 -4.19
N LEU A 31 2.80 1.50 -4.20
CA LEU A 31 2.63 0.56 -3.09
C LEU A 31 4.00 0.03 -2.65
N ASN A 32 4.23 0.05 -1.35
CA ASN A 32 5.44 -0.50 -0.74
C ASN A 32 5.01 -1.38 0.43
N THR A 33 5.28 -2.68 0.35
CA THR A 33 4.71 -3.64 1.28
C THR A 33 5.79 -4.58 1.81
N GLN A 34 5.85 -4.70 3.13
CA GLN A 34 6.73 -5.64 3.80
C GLN A 34 5.95 -6.83 4.33
N VAL A 35 6.59 -7.98 4.32
CA VAL A 35 6.10 -9.17 5.00
C VAL A 35 6.16 -8.93 6.50
N GLY A 36 5.14 -9.35 7.23
CA GLY A 36 5.09 -9.24 8.68
C GLY A 36 6.19 -10.04 9.36
N GLU A 37 6.60 -9.59 10.55
CA GLU A 37 7.74 -10.17 11.26
C GLU A 37 7.64 -11.69 11.45
N ASN A 38 6.45 -12.18 11.72
CA ASN A 38 6.23 -13.60 11.98
C ASN A 38 6.33 -14.48 10.73
N LEU A 39 6.31 -13.86 9.55
CA LEU A 39 6.35 -14.58 8.28
C LEU A 39 7.66 -14.40 7.54
N ILE A 40 8.65 -13.80 8.19
CA ILE A 40 9.96 -13.60 7.57
C ILE A 40 10.60 -14.97 7.33
N THR A 41 10.89 -15.26 6.06
CA THR A 41 11.45 -16.54 5.64
C THR A 41 12.97 -16.51 5.52
N ASN A 42 13.55 -15.31 5.50
CA ASN A 42 14.98 -15.11 5.33
C ASN A 42 15.50 -14.16 6.41
N PRO A 43 15.58 -14.62 7.68
CA PRO A 43 15.87 -13.72 8.80
C PRO A 43 17.29 -13.16 8.81
N ASP A 44 18.22 -13.82 8.13
CA ASP A 44 19.62 -13.36 8.08
C ASP A 44 19.85 -12.27 7.03
N ALA A 45 18.89 -12.03 6.16
CA ALA A 45 18.97 -10.98 5.15
C ALA A 45 18.18 -9.76 5.60
N GLN A 46 18.62 -8.57 5.19
CA GLN A 46 17.83 -7.37 5.35
C GLN A 46 16.54 -7.52 4.56
N SER A 47 15.41 -7.26 5.21
CA SER A 47 14.11 -7.37 4.56
C SER A 47 13.96 -6.27 3.50
N ILE A 48 13.67 -6.69 2.27
CA ILE A 48 13.43 -5.79 1.14
C ILE A 48 11.93 -5.82 0.84
N PRO A 49 11.25 -4.67 0.91
CA PRO A 49 9.82 -4.64 0.64
C PRO A 49 9.50 -4.81 -0.84
N GLU A 50 8.29 -5.26 -1.11
CA GLU A 50 7.72 -5.30 -2.44
C GLU A 50 7.32 -3.90 -2.88
N GLU A 51 7.77 -3.47 -4.06
CA GLU A 51 7.33 -2.21 -4.66
C GLU A 51 6.47 -2.50 -5.88
N ILE A 52 5.29 -1.87 -5.92
CA ILE A 52 4.36 -2.03 -7.02
C ILE A 52 3.90 -0.65 -7.50
N LEU A 53 3.82 -0.48 -8.81
CA LEU A 53 3.09 0.60 -9.44
C LEU A 53 1.75 0.04 -9.89
N LEU A 54 0.68 0.53 -9.30
CA LEU A 54 -0.67 0.07 -9.55
C LEU A 54 -1.38 1.09 -10.43
N ASP A 55 -1.84 0.66 -11.60
CA ASP A 55 -2.60 1.54 -12.50
C ASP A 55 -3.85 2.06 -11.78
N LYS A 56 -4.15 3.34 -11.94
CA LYS A 56 -5.32 3.97 -11.32
C LYS A 56 -6.63 3.54 -11.96
N VAL A 57 -6.58 3.08 -13.19
CA VAL A 57 -7.78 2.65 -13.92
C VAL A 57 -8.28 1.35 -13.32
N ARG A 58 -9.58 1.31 -13.03
CA ARG A 58 -10.22 0.12 -12.48
C ARG A 58 -10.00 -1.07 -13.43
N GLY A 59 -9.53 -2.18 -12.87
CA GLY A 59 -9.20 -3.36 -13.65
C GLY A 59 -7.91 -3.26 -14.43
N GLY A 60 -7.17 -2.16 -14.30
CA GLY A 60 -5.90 -1.96 -14.97
C GLY A 60 -4.78 -2.83 -14.40
N PRO A 61 -3.66 -2.87 -15.10
CA PRO A 61 -2.53 -3.71 -14.69
C PRO A 61 -1.77 -3.15 -13.50
N PHE A 62 -0.82 -3.92 -13.02
CA PHE A 62 0.17 -3.47 -12.05
C PHE A 62 1.55 -3.90 -12.54
N THR A 63 2.57 -3.22 -12.04
CA THR A 63 3.97 -3.55 -12.35
C THR A 63 4.70 -3.77 -11.04
N ILE A 64 5.32 -4.93 -10.89
CA ILE A 64 6.22 -5.18 -9.76
C ILE A 64 7.56 -4.56 -10.12
N VAL A 65 7.88 -3.46 -9.44
CA VAL A 65 9.16 -2.77 -9.65
C VAL A 65 10.28 -3.55 -8.96
N ARG A 66 9.97 -4.09 -7.78
CA ARG A 66 10.93 -4.87 -7.01
C ARG A 66 10.16 -5.88 -6.15
N PRO A 67 10.45 -7.17 -6.28
CA PRO A 67 9.82 -8.18 -5.42
C PRO A 67 10.37 -8.12 -4.00
N SER A 68 9.59 -8.60 -3.04
CA SER A 68 10.08 -8.83 -1.69
C SER A 68 11.10 -9.96 -1.68
N ASN A 69 12.10 -9.86 -0.84
CA ASN A 69 13.04 -10.97 -0.61
C ASN A 69 12.56 -11.94 0.47
N GLN A 70 11.35 -11.72 1.00
CA GLN A 70 10.77 -12.53 2.07
C GLN A 70 9.62 -13.42 1.59
N VAL A 71 9.47 -13.56 0.29
CA VAL A 71 8.54 -14.50 -0.35
C VAL A 71 9.33 -15.40 -1.28
N GLU A 72 8.76 -16.55 -1.65
CA GLU A 72 9.38 -17.43 -2.62
C GLU A 72 9.46 -16.78 -4.00
N ASP A 73 10.41 -17.20 -4.81
CA ASP A 73 10.60 -16.68 -6.15
C ASP A 73 9.29 -16.79 -6.96
N GLY A 74 8.89 -15.68 -7.55
CA GLY A 74 7.65 -15.61 -8.32
C GLY A 74 6.40 -15.35 -7.50
N GLU A 75 6.51 -15.33 -6.17
CA GLU A 75 5.39 -15.03 -5.28
C GLU A 75 5.30 -13.53 -5.02
N GLN A 76 4.11 -13.08 -4.58
CA GLN A 76 3.84 -11.68 -4.26
C GLN A 76 3.36 -11.57 -2.82
N VAL A 77 3.68 -10.44 -2.18
CA VAL A 77 3.14 -10.13 -0.86
C VAL A 77 1.67 -9.77 -0.96
N LEU A 78 1.32 -8.84 -1.86
CA LEU A 78 -0.06 -8.45 -2.08
C LEU A 78 -0.72 -9.33 -3.14
N THR A 79 -1.93 -9.78 -2.85
CA THR A 79 -2.76 -10.49 -3.84
C THR A 79 -3.42 -9.49 -4.78
N ILE A 80 -3.97 -9.97 -5.87
CA ILE A 80 -4.77 -9.14 -6.78
C ILE A 80 -5.97 -8.54 -6.03
N ALA A 81 -6.61 -9.32 -5.16
CA ALA A 81 -7.71 -8.82 -4.35
C ALA A 81 -7.27 -7.68 -3.41
N HIS A 82 -6.10 -7.79 -2.80
CA HIS A 82 -5.54 -6.72 -1.99
C HIS A 82 -5.32 -5.46 -2.81
N MET A 83 -4.77 -5.60 -4.01
CA MET A 83 -4.51 -4.46 -4.89
C MET A 83 -5.79 -3.78 -5.34
N GLU A 84 -6.84 -4.54 -5.66
CA GLU A 84 -8.14 -3.96 -6.01
C GLU A 84 -8.76 -3.21 -4.84
N SER A 85 -8.65 -3.75 -3.64
CA SER A 85 -9.13 -3.08 -2.43
C SER A 85 -8.37 -1.78 -2.18
N LEU A 86 -7.05 -1.79 -2.35
CA LEU A 86 -6.21 -0.60 -2.21
C LEU A 86 -6.57 0.44 -3.27
N ARG A 87 -6.77 0.03 -4.51
CA ARG A 87 -7.15 0.95 -5.60
C ARG A 87 -8.46 1.67 -5.27
N THR A 88 -9.47 0.93 -4.87
CA THR A 88 -10.77 1.48 -4.51
C THR A 88 -10.67 2.42 -3.30
N MET A 89 -9.96 2.00 -2.28
CA MET A 89 -9.79 2.76 -1.06
C MET A 89 -9.02 4.06 -1.31
N LEU A 90 -7.91 3.99 -2.05
CA LEU A 90 -7.12 5.17 -2.35
C LEU A 90 -7.93 6.21 -3.12
N GLN A 91 -8.75 5.78 -4.08
CA GLN A 91 -9.62 6.68 -4.82
C GLN A 91 -10.64 7.35 -3.91
N LYS A 92 -11.30 6.59 -3.04
CA LYS A 92 -12.31 7.12 -2.13
C LYS A 92 -11.73 8.07 -1.10
N VAL A 93 -10.63 7.69 -0.46
CA VAL A 93 -10.02 8.52 0.58
C VAL A 93 -9.44 9.78 -0.02
N THR A 94 -8.82 9.69 -1.19
CA THR A 94 -8.31 10.88 -1.89
C THR A 94 -9.44 11.86 -2.17
N SER A 95 -10.56 11.40 -2.69
CA SER A 95 -11.72 12.24 -2.98
C SER A 95 -12.26 12.92 -1.72
N ARG A 96 -12.37 12.16 -0.63
CA ARG A 96 -12.84 12.72 0.64
C ARG A 96 -11.90 13.79 1.18
N PHE A 97 -10.60 13.54 1.12
CA PHE A 97 -9.62 14.51 1.60
C PHE A 97 -9.58 15.75 0.73
N ARG A 98 -9.74 15.61 -0.59
CA ARG A 98 -9.88 16.78 -1.47
C ARG A 98 -11.04 17.68 -1.02
N ASN A 99 -12.18 17.09 -0.73
CA ASN A 99 -13.34 17.84 -0.26
C ASN A 99 -13.06 18.51 1.09
N LEU A 100 -12.46 17.79 2.02
CA LEU A 100 -12.12 18.32 3.35
C LEU A 100 -11.17 19.52 3.29
N TYR A 101 -10.21 19.48 2.38
CA TYR A 101 -9.18 20.52 2.26
C TYR A 101 -9.51 21.55 1.18
N GLY A 102 -10.71 21.49 0.61
CA GLY A 102 -11.13 22.44 -0.42
C GLY A 102 -10.35 22.36 -1.71
N LYS A 103 -9.82 21.18 -2.04
CA LYS A 103 -9.03 20.96 -3.25
C LYS A 103 -9.91 20.48 -4.39
N SER A 104 -9.75 21.09 -5.55
CA SER A 104 -10.41 20.60 -6.76
C SER A 104 -9.61 19.45 -7.38
N VAL A 105 -10.20 18.77 -8.37
CA VAL A 105 -9.51 17.70 -9.10
C VAL A 105 -8.31 18.22 -9.90
N ARG A 106 -8.22 19.53 -10.11
CA ARG A 106 -7.11 20.17 -10.82
C ARG A 106 -5.94 20.55 -9.92
N ASP A 107 -6.18 20.58 -8.61
CA ASP A 107 -5.13 20.92 -7.65
C ASP A 107 -4.21 19.73 -7.45
N GLU A 108 -2.92 19.99 -7.28
CA GLU A 108 -2.00 18.95 -6.84
C GLU A 108 -2.40 18.53 -5.44
N PHE A 109 -2.78 17.30 -5.30
CA PHE A 109 -3.17 16.75 -4.02
C PHE A 109 -3.00 15.25 -4.05
N ALA A 110 -2.38 14.74 -2.99
CA ALA A 110 -2.22 13.31 -2.82
C ALA A 110 -2.32 12.95 -1.35
N ILE A 111 -2.45 11.68 -1.08
CA ILE A 111 -2.47 11.13 0.27
C ILE A 111 -1.48 9.99 0.36
N ASP A 112 -0.97 9.75 1.56
CA ASP A 112 -0.33 8.48 1.88
C ASP A 112 -1.16 7.75 2.92
N VAL A 113 -1.16 6.44 2.83
CA VAL A 113 -1.95 5.56 3.67
C VAL A 113 -1.05 4.47 4.21
N GLU A 114 -1.11 4.25 5.52
CA GLU A 114 -0.51 3.07 6.13
C GLU A 114 -1.58 1.99 6.23
N PHE A 115 -1.23 0.79 5.81
CA PHE A 115 -2.16 -0.34 5.81
C PHE A 115 -1.49 -1.60 6.35
N LYS A 116 -2.31 -2.57 6.70
CA LYS A 116 -1.86 -3.91 7.04
C LYS A 116 -2.76 -4.95 6.39
N ILE A 117 -2.19 -6.13 6.21
CA ILE A 117 -2.95 -7.33 5.89
C ILE A 117 -2.98 -8.16 7.16
N THR A 118 -4.16 -8.50 7.63
CA THR A 118 -4.34 -9.26 8.87
C THR A 118 -4.03 -10.74 8.64
N SER A 119 -3.96 -11.51 9.72
CA SER A 119 -3.77 -12.96 9.64
C SER A 119 -4.91 -13.66 8.90
N GLU A 120 -6.07 -13.02 8.79
CA GLU A 120 -7.19 -13.52 8.00
C GLU A 120 -7.12 -13.10 6.54
N GLY A 121 -6.09 -12.39 6.14
CA GLY A 121 -5.91 -11.92 4.77
C GLY A 121 -6.68 -10.66 4.42
N LEU A 122 -7.21 -9.95 5.41
CA LEU A 122 -8.02 -8.77 5.19
C LEU A 122 -7.18 -7.50 5.22
N LEU A 123 -7.47 -6.59 4.30
CA LEU A 123 -6.85 -5.27 4.26
C LEU A 123 -7.47 -4.37 5.34
N SER A 124 -6.63 -3.73 6.12
CA SER A 124 -7.05 -2.76 7.13
C SER A 124 -6.20 -1.51 7.04
N ILE A 125 -6.84 -0.36 7.15
CA ILE A 125 -6.16 0.93 7.09
C ILE A 125 -5.80 1.35 8.51
N LYS A 126 -4.52 1.67 8.71
CA LYS A 126 -4.03 2.14 10.01
C LYS A 126 -4.10 3.66 10.11
N GLN A 127 -3.74 4.36 9.03
CA GLN A 127 -3.65 5.81 9.02
C GLN A 127 -3.70 6.31 7.59
N ALA A 128 -4.29 7.48 7.40
CA ALA A 128 -4.27 8.19 6.13
C ALA A 128 -3.99 9.66 6.41
N ARG A 129 -3.18 10.28 5.57
CA ARG A 129 -2.82 11.69 5.73
C ARG A 129 -2.54 12.34 4.37
N PRO A 130 -2.68 13.67 4.28
CA PRO A 130 -2.28 14.37 3.06
C PRO A 130 -0.78 14.23 2.84
N TRP A 131 -0.40 14.09 1.56
CA TRP A 131 1.00 14.14 1.15
C TRP A 131 1.41 15.61 1.01
N ILE A 132 2.57 15.94 1.52
CA ILE A 132 3.10 17.31 1.43
C ILE A 132 4.02 17.40 0.22
N PHE A 133 3.65 18.28 -0.71
CA PHE A 133 4.47 18.57 -1.88
C PHE A 133 5.55 19.60 -1.58
#